data_7dace00c3e2c5ba03616fe07678bf3a5
#
_entry.id   7dace00c3e2c5ba03616fe07678bf3a5
#
_cell.length_a   1.000
_cell.length_b   1.000
_cell.length_c   1.000
_cell.angle_alpha   90.00
_cell.angle_beta   90.00
_cell.angle_gamma   90.00
#
_symmetry.space_group_name_H-M   'P 1'
#
loop_
_entity.id
_entity.type
_entity.pdbx_description
1 polymer ?
#
loop_
_entity_poly.entity_id
_entity_poly.type
_entity_poly.pdbx_seq_one_letter_code
_entity_poly.pdbx_strand_id
1 'polypeptide(L)'
;MTNLPSWSHGPALSHSRESKGFFMPVVVVESPAKAKTINKYLGSNYTVLASYGHVRDLPAKDGSVDPDKDFNMKWEIGTDSKKHVKAIADALKEDNELILATDPDREGEAISWHLEETLRNKRVINSDTQVSRVVFNSITKSAVSEAMANPRTIDAPLVHAYLAR
;
A
#
# COMPACT_ATOMS: atom_id res chain seq x y z
N MET A 1 -12.42 -12.30 -63.92
CA MET A 1 -11.65 -13.05 -62.92
C MET A 1 -10.95 -12.08 -62.05
N THR A 2 -11.56 -11.73 -60.94
CA THR A 2 -11.02 -10.79 -59.95
C THR A 2 -10.54 -11.59 -58.74
N ASN A 3 -9.23 -11.65 -58.56
CA ASN A 3 -8.60 -12.20 -57.36
C ASN A 3 -8.77 -11.24 -56.20
N LEU A 4 -9.53 -11.63 -55.18
CA LEU A 4 -9.57 -10.96 -53.89
C LEU A 4 -8.40 -11.50 -53.04
N PRO A 5 -7.61 -10.61 -52.39
CA PRO A 5 -6.60 -11.05 -51.44
C PRO A 5 -7.29 -11.54 -50.18
N SER A 6 -6.94 -12.75 -49.76
CA SER A 6 -7.33 -13.32 -48.47
C SER A 6 -6.71 -12.51 -47.33
N TRP A 7 -7.53 -11.95 -46.48
CA TRP A 7 -7.10 -11.39 -45.22
C TRP A 7 -6.74 -12.51 -44.27
N SER A 8 -5.45 -12.78 -44.14
CA SER A 8 -4.94 -13.61 -43.06
C SER A 8 -5.13 -12.90 -41.76
N HIS A 9 -5.98 -13.44 -40.90
CA HIS A 9 -6.08 -13.03 -39.52
C HIS A 9 -4.71 -13.30 -38.86
N GLY A 10 -4.01 -12.24 -38.52
CA GLY A 10 -2.82 -12.32 -37.67
C GLY A 10 -3.16 -13.00 -36.35
N PRO A 11 -2.24 -13.76 -35.76
CA PRO A 11 -2.51 -14.42 -34.49
C PRO A 11 -2.80 -13.37 -33.43
N ALA A 12 -3.93 -13.56 -32.74
CA ALA A 12 -4.21 -12.85 -31.50
C ALA A 12 -2.98 -13.02 -30.58
N LEU A 13 -2.39 -11.90 -30.18
CA LEU A 13 -1.36 -11.89 -29.17
C LEU A 13 -1.99 -12.43 -27.88
N SER A 14 -1.95 -13.74 -27.72
CA SER A 14 -2.12 -14.35 -26.43
C SER A 14 -0.94 -13.84 -25.60
N HIS A 15 -1.21 -12.90 -24.71
CA HIS A 15 -0.29 -12.61 -23.62
C HIS A 15 -0.21 -13.91 -22.81
N SER A 16 0.70 -14.76 -23.20
CA SER A 16 1.17 -15.87 -22.37
C SER A 16 1.68 -15.23 -21.07
N ARG A 17 0.91 -15.38 -20.01
CA ARG A 17 1.40 -15.24 -18.65
C ARG A 17 2.44 -16.34 -18.45
N GLU A 18 3.65 -16.08 -18.92
CA GLU A 18 4.79 -16.92 -18.56
C GLU A 18 4.93 -16.91 -17.05
N SER A 19 4.94 -18.09 -16.49
CA SER A 19 5.31 -18.51 -15.12
C SER A 19 5.81 -17.37 -14.21
N LYS A 20 4.91 -16.51 -13.78
CA LYS A 20 5.17 -15.59 -12.68
C LYS A 20 5.15 -16.43 -11.42
N GLY A 21 6.25 -16.43 -10.68
CA GLY A 21 6.32 -17.01 -9.36
C GLY A 21 5.09 -16.62 -8.53
N PHE A 22 4.81 -17.40 -7.52
CA PHE A 22 3.62 -17.26 -6.68
C PHE A 22 3.61 -15.85 -6.05
N PHE A 23 2.87 -14.91 -6.67
CA PHE A 23 2.73 -13.56 -6.16
C PHE A 23 1.82 -13.58 -4.94
N MET A 24 2.31 -13.04 -3.83
CA MET A 24 1.57 -12.88 -2.60
C MET A 24 1.53 -11.39 -2.23
N PRO A 25 0.54 -10.63 -2.73
CA PRO A 25 0.42 -9.20 -2.42
C PRO A 25 0.57 -8.91 -0.93
N VAL A 26 1.31 -7.85 -0.61
CA VAL A 26 1.56 -7.44 0.76
C VAL A 26 0.44 -6.54 1.25
N VAL A 27 -0.30 -7.00 2.24
CA VAL A 27 -1.38 -6.24 2.90
C VAL A 27 -0.86 -5.69 4.22
N VAL A 28 -0.98 -4.39 4.42
CA VAL A 28 -0.55 -3.72 5.66
C VAL A 28 -1.74 -3.14 6.40
N VAL A 29 -1.85 -3.50 7.66
CA VAL A 29 -2.83 -2.96 8.63
C VAL A 29 -2.11 -2.27 9.78
N GLU A 30 -2.82 -1.55 10.64
CA GLU A 30 -2.20 -0.80 11.74
C GLU A 30 -1.85 -1.62 12.97
N SER A 31 -2.52 -2.76 13.22
CA SER A 31 -2.30 -3.56 14.43
C SER A 31 -2.07 -5.04 14.16
N PRO A 32 -1.28 -5.73 15.02
CA PRO A 32 -1.04 -7.16 14.87
C PRO A 32 -2.29 -8.02 15.07
N ALA A 33 -3.21 -7.61 15.94
CA ALA A 33 -4.49 -8.29 16.14
C ALA A 33 -5.34 -8.29 14.86
N LYS A 34 -5.41 -7.14 14.19
CA LYS A 34 -6.10 -6.97 12.93
C LYS A 34 -5.42 -7.78 11.81
N ALA A 35 -4.09 -7.78 11.76
CA ALA A 35 -3.32 -8.58 10.81
C ALA A 35 -3.65 -10.07 10.94
N LYS A 36 -3.71 -10.60 12.15
CA LYS A 36 -4.05 -12.00 12.41
C LYS A 36 -5.45 -12.35 11.89
N THR A 37 -6.43 -11.51 12.16
CA THR A 37 -7.82 -11.73 11.74
C THR A 37 -7.97 -11.65 10.23
N ILE A 38 -7.38 -10.65 9.59
CA ILE A 38 -7.45 -10.46 8.14
C ILE A 38 -6.69 -11.57 7.41
N ASN A 39 -5.54 -11.98 7.91
CA ASN A 39 -4.80 -13.11 7.34
C ASN A 39 -5.64 -14.40 7.36
N LYS A 40 -6.41 -14.64 8.41
CA LYS A 40 -7.35 -15.77 8.49
C LYS A 40 -8.42 -15.71 7.40
N TYR A 41 -8.91 -14.50 7.04
CA TYR A 41 -9.93 -14.33 6.02
C TYR A 41 -9.38 -14.40 4.59
N LEU A 42 -8.19 -13.84 4.35
CA LEU A 42 -7.55 -13.80 3.03
C LEU A 42 -6.80 -15.09 2.68
N GLY A 43 -6.40 -15.87 3.68
CA GLY A 43 -5.68 -17.13 3.48
C GLY A 43 -4.23 -16.94 3.03
N SER A 44 -3.67 -17.99 2.44
CA SER A 44 -2.25 -18.07 2.06
C SER A 44 -1.86 -17.29 0.80
N ASN A 45 -2.81 -16.65 0.13
CA ASN A 45 -2.56 -15.90 -1.11
C ASN A 45 -2.08 -14.46 -0.87
N TYR A 46 -1.97 -14.05 0.39
CA TYR A 46 -1.56 -12.71 0.79
C TYR A 46 -0.56 -12.77 1.94
N THR A 47 0.39 -11.85 1.95
CA THR A 47 1.27 -11.59 3.10
C THR A 47 0.70 -10.44 3.91
N VAL A 48 0.12 -10.71 5.08
CA VAL A 48 -0.51 -9.69 5.92
C VAL A 48 0.43 -9.29 7.06
N LEU A 49 0.79 -8.02 7.11
CA LEU A 49 1.70 -7.43 8.09
C LEU A 49 1.06 -6.26 8.82
N ALA A 50 1.61 -5.91 9.99
CA ALA A 50 1.19 -4.76 10.77
C ALA A 50 2.26 -3.66 10.76
N SER A 51 1.82 -2.40 10.68
CA SER A 51 2.69 -1.22 10.86
C SER A 51 2.95 -0.88 12.34
N TYR A 52 2.13 -1.39 13.24
CA TYR A 52 2.13 -1.06 14.67
C TYR A 52 1.87 0.42 14.95
N GLY A 53 0.87 0.98 14.29
CA GLY A 53 0.45 2.37 14.41
C GLY A 53 1.28 3.31 13.52
N HIS A 54 1.67 4.46 14.05
CA HIS A 54 2.39 5.49 13.29
C HIS A 54 3.77 5.02 12.82
N VAL A 55 4.06 5.22 11.55
CA VAL A 55 5.33 4.84 10.92
C VAL A 55 6.40 5.89 11.15
N ARG A 56 6.04 7.16 11.05
CA ARG A 56 6.92 8.30 11.26
C ARG A 56 6.17 9.45 11.94
N ASP A 57 6.90 10.33 12.60
CA ASP A 57 6.37 11.47 13.31
C ASP A 57 7.30 12.67 13.18
N LEU A 58 6.82 13.84 13.57
CA LEU A 58 7.65 15.03 13.70
C LEU A 58 8.49 14.91 14.98
N PRO A 59 9.81 15.14 14.92
CA PRO A 59 10.64 15.18 16.13
C PRO A 59 10.10 16.24 17.09
N ALA A 60 10.08 15.92 18.39
CA ALA A 60 9.69 16.85 19.45
C ALA A 60 10.81 17.87 19.75
N LYS A 61 11.25 18.61 18.72
CA LYS A 61 12.29 19.64 18.83
C LYS A 61 11.98 20.79 17.89
N ASP A 62 12.52 21.96 18.21
CA ASP A 62 12.42 23.13 17.37
C ASP A 62 12.99 22.89 15.96
N GLY A 63 12.33 23.43 14.95
CA GLY A 63 12.74 23.29 13.56
C GLY A 63 12.26 22.02 12.87
N SER A 64 11.35 21.24 13.47
CA SER A 64 10.68 20.10 12.83
C SER A 64 9.74 20.54 11.71
N VAL A 65 9.23 21.77 11.80
CA VAL A 65 8.49 22.47 10.74
C VAL A 65 9.28 23.74 10.41
N ASP A 66 9.58 23.95 9.14
CA ASP A 66 10.36 25.10 8.67
C ASP A 66 9.43 26.15 8.04
N PRO A 67 9.12 27.26 8.76
CA PRO A 67 8.23 28.29 8.24
C PRO A 67 8.78 29.03 7.03
N ASP A 68 10.11 29.11 6.91
CA ASP A 68 10.80 29.82 5.82
C ASP A 68 10.85 29.00 4.52
N LYS A 69 10.50 27.71 4.61
CA LYS A 69 10.43 26.76 3.49
C LYS A 69 9.02 26.17 3.32
N ASP A 70 8.02 27.05 3.26
CA ASP A 70 6.62 26.67 3.03
C ASP A 70 6.12 25.62 4.04
N PHE A 71 6.48 25.80 5.34
CA PHE A 71 6.14 24.88 6.43
C PHE A 71 6.57 23.42 6.17
N ASN A 72 7.69 23.23 5.50
CA ASN A 72 8.21 21.90 5.23
C ASN A 72 8.44 21.11 6.51
N MET A 73 7.90 19.90 6.58
CA MET A 73 7.92 19.03 7.74
C MET A 73 9.06 18.02 7.64
N LYS A 74 9.87 17.93 8.68
CA LYS A 74 10.94 16.94 8.80
C LYS A 74 10.43 15.71 9.52
N TRP A 75 10.13 14.66 8.77
CA TRP A 75 9.62 13.41 9.30
C TRP A 75 10.74 12.47 9.73
N GLU A 76 10.60 11.86 10.90
CA GLU A 76 11.51 10.82 11.39
C GLU A 76 10.75 9.51 11.63
N ILE A 77 11.36 8.39 11.24
CA ILE A 77 10.81 7.06 11.51
C ILE A 77 11.13 6.71 12.96
N GLY A 78 10.12 6.38 13.75
CA GLY A 78 10.29 5.93 15.12
C GLY A 78 11.20 4.70 15.22
N THR A 79 11.97 4.59 16.29
CA THR A 79 12.93 3.49 16.47
C THR A 79 12.23 2.13 16.41
N ASP A 80 11.08 2.00 17.05
CA ASP A 80 10.27 0.77 17.03
C ASP A 80 9.64 0.50 15.66
N SER A 81 9.31 1.55 14.92
CA SER A 81 8.71 1.43 13.58
C SER A 81 9.71 0.94 12.53
N LYS A 82 11.01 1.17 12.73
CA LYS A 82 12.05 0.76 11.76
C LYS A 82 12.04 -0.73 11.47
N LYS A 83 11.85 -1.58 12.48
CA LYS A 83 11.78 -3.04 12.32
C LYS A 83 10.56 -3.47 11.53
N HIS A 84 9.42 -2.81 11.74
CA HIS A 84 8.17 -3.10 11.05
C HIS A 84 8.21 -2.64 9.59
N VAL A 85 8.71 -1.44 9.34
CA VAL A 85 8.97 -0.94 7.99
C VAL A 85 9.94 -1.86 7.24
N LYS A 86 10.99 -2.34 7.92
CA LYS A 86 11.93 -3.30 7.32
C LYS A 86 11.25 -4.61 6.94
N ALA A 87 10.39 -5.16 7.80
CA ALA A 87 9.67 -6.40 7.51
C ALA A 87 8.75 -6.24 6.28
N ILE A 88 8.06 -5.10 6.17
CA ILE A 88 7.22 -4.76 5.01
C ILE A 88 8.08 -4.60 3.75
N ALA A 89 9.22 -3.91 3.86
CA ALA A 89 10.15 -3.73 2.76
C ALA A 89 10.73 -5.07 2.26
N ASP A 90 11.07 -5.96 3.16
CA ASP A 90 11.59 -7.29 2.81
C ASP A 90 10.52 -8.14 2.11
N ALA A 91 9.27 -8.08 2.55
CA ALA A 91 8.16 -8.77 1.88
C ALA A 91 7.90 -8.22 0.46
N LEU A 92 8.05 -6.91 0.25
CA LEU A 92 7.86 -6.26 -1.06
C LEU A 92 9.00 -6.56 -2.05
N LYS A 93 10.11 -7.13 -1.62
CA LYS A 93 11.15 -7.61 -2.54
C LYS A 93 10.71 -8.86 -3.32
N GLU A 94 9.85 -9.64 -2.70
CA GLU A 94 9.30 -10.88 -3.28
C GLU A 94 8.03 -10.60 -4.11
N ASP A 95 7.38 -9.45 -3.86
CA ASP A 95 6.13 -9.10 -4.52
C ASP A 95 6.07 -7.59 -4.84
N ASN A 96 5.43 -7.25 -5.95
CA ASN A 96 5.37 -5.88 -6.46
C ASN A 96 3.98 -5.23 -6.26
N GLU A 97 3.21 -5.71 -5.29
CA GLU A 97 1.89 -5.17 -4.96
C GLU A 97 1.76 -4.89 -3.46
N LEU A 98 1.45 -3.64 -3.13
CA LEU A 98 1.22 -3.15 -1.76
C LEU A 98 -0.24 -2.73 -1.61
N ILE A 99 -0.92 -3.33 -0.64
CA ILE A 99 -2.30 -3.02 -0.29
C ILE A 99 -2.33 -2.40 1.12
N LEU A 100 -2.72 -1.15 1.20
CA LEU A 100 -2.80 -0.37 2.44
C LEU A 100 -4.22 -0.49 3.01
N ALA A 101 -4.38 -1.26 4.08
CA ALA A 101 -5.67 -1.66 4.67
C ALA A 101 -5.86 -1.16 6.10
N THR A 102 -5.36 0.02 6.41
CA THR A 102 -5.54 0.71 7.69
C THR A 102 -6.98 1.27 7.83
N ASP A 103 -7.35 1.74 9.03
CA ASP A 103 -8.69 2.25 9.33
C ASP A 103 -9.17 3.34 8.35
N PRO A 104 -10.51 3.47 8.15
CA PRO A 104 -11.10 4.42 7.20
C PRO A 104 -11.18 5.86 7.71
N ASP A 105 -10.53 6.18 8.81
CA ASP A 105 -10.44 7.54 9.37
C ASP A 105 -9.20 8.29 8.88
N ARG A 106 -9.08 9.58 9.23
CA ARG A 106 -7.94 10.42 8.84
C ARG A 106 -6.61 9.91 9.40
N GLU A 107 -6.62 9.28 10.58
CA GLU A 107 -5.42 8.69 11.17
C GLU A 107 -4.95 7.48 10.36
N GLY A 108 -5.86 6.57 10.03
CA GLY A 108 -5.59 5.42 9.17
C GLY A 108 -5.11 5.84 7.78
N GLU A 109 -5.69 6.89 7.22
CA GLU A 109 -5.26 7.46 5.94
C GLU A 109 -3.83 8.03 6.02
N ALA A 110 -3.52 8.74 7.12
CA ALA A 110 -2.18 9.27 7.37
C ALA A 110 -1.14 8.16 7.57
N ILE A 111 -1.48 7.10 8.29
CA ILE A 111 -0.59 5.92 8.45
C ILE A 111 -0.25 5.33 7.07
N SER A 112 -1.25 5.11 6.23
CA SER A 112 -1.05 4.61 4.87
C SER A 112 -0.16 5.53 4.03
N TRP A 113 -0.39 6.83 4.07
CA TRP A 113 0.39 7.82 3.36
C TRP A 113 1.84 7.85 3.84
N HIS A 114 2.06 7.88 5.17
CA HIS A 114 3.41 7.87 5.74
C HIS A 114 4.18 6.60 5.36
N LEU A 115 3.52 5.45 5.35
CA LEU A 115 4.14 4.20 4.95
C LEU A 115 4.53 4.21 3.47
N GLU A 116 3.63 4.63 2.59
CA GLU A 116 3.90 4.74 1.16
C GLU A 116 5.08 5.67 0.89
N GLU A 117 5.06 6.88 1.44
CA GLU A 117 6.14 7.86 1.32
C GLU A 117 7.49 7.31 1.83
N THR A 118 7.47 6.64 2.97
CA THR A 118 8.67 6.03 3.57
C THR A 118 9.27 4.96 2.65
N LEU A 119 8.42 4.09 2.09
CA LEU A 119 8.86 3.03 1.18
C LEU A 119 9.37 3.59 -0.15
N ARG A 120 8.76 4.66 -0.68
CA ARG A 120 9.25 5.38 -1.87
C ARG A 120 10.60 6.02 -1.62
N ASN A 121 10.77 6.73 -0.51
CA ASN A 121 12.03 7.38 -0.14
C ASN A 121 13.16 6.38 0.09
N LYS A 122 12.86 5.20 0.56
CA LYS A 122 13.80 4.08 0.69
C LYS A 122 14.04 3.32 -0.62
N ARG A 123 13.37 3.71 -1.70
CA ARG A 123 13.41 3.04 -3.01
C ARG A 123 13.00 1.56 -2.97
N VAL A 124 12.16 1.19 -2.00
CA VAL A 124 11.56 -0.14 -1.89
C VAL A 124 10.46 -0.31 -2.93
N ILE A 125 9.63 0.73 -3.10
CA ILE A 125 8.60 0.81 -4.13
C ILE A 125 8.94 1.90 -5.15
N ASN A 126 8.53 1.69 -6.37
CA ASN A 126 8.78 2.57 -7.52
C ASN A 126 7.50 2.76 -8.35
N SER A 127 7.62 3.32 -9.56
CA SER A 127 6.49 3.52 -10.47
C SER A 127 5.83 2.23 -10.95
N ASP A 128 6.56 1.10 -10.93
CA ASP A 128 6.06 -0.21 -11.38
C ASP A 128 5.39 -0.98 -10.25
N THR A 129 5.54 -0.53 -8.99
CA THR A 129 4.88 -1.11 -7.83
C THR A 129 3.41 -0.70 -7.81
N GLN A 130 2.53 -1.67 -7.79
CA GLN A 130 1.11 -1.42 -7.66
C GLN A 130 0.77 -1.12 -6.20
N VAL A 131 0.32 0.09 -5.92
CA VAL A 131 -0.10 0.53 -4.58
C VAL A 131 -1.58 0.84 -4.60
N SER A 132 -2.32 0.22 -3.70
CA SER A 132 -3.76 0.45 -3.54
C SER A 132 -4.13 0.64 -2.07
N ARG A 133 -5.20 1.39 -1.85
CA ARG A 133 -5.83 1.63 -0.55
C ARG A 133 -7.13 0.83 -0.47
N VAL A 134 -7.32 0.10 0.61
CA VAL A 134 -8.53 -0.67 0.88
C VAL A 134 -9.10 -0.24 2.23
N VAL A 135 -10.39 0.03 2.30
CA VAL A 135 -11.07 0.44 3.53
C VAL A 135 -12.28 -0.45 3.79
N PHE A 136 -12.47 -0.83 5.04
CA PHE A 136 -13.64 -1.57 5.50
C PHE A 136 -14.07 -1.06 6.89
N ASN A 137 -15.37 -0.95 7.10
CA ASN A 137 -15.95 -0.41 8.34
C ASN A 137 -16.09 -1.46 9.43
N SER A 138 -15.97 -2.74 9.10
CA SER A 138 -16.03 -3.86 10.04
C SER A 138 -15.05 -4.94 9.64
N ILE A 139 -14.51 -5.66 10.63
CA ILE A 139 -13.60 -6.78 10.41
C ILE A 139 -14.39 -8.08 10.32
N THR A 140 -15.21 -8.20 9.28
CA THR A 140 -15.91 -9.43 8.91
C THR A 140 -15.35 -9.96 7.60
N LYS A 141 -15.46 -11.26 7.36
CA LYS A 141 -14.98 -11.86 6.11
C LYS A 141 -15.62 -11.23 4.88
N SER A 142 -16.92 -10.95 4.92
CA SER A 142 -17.63 -10.32 3.80
C SER A 142 -17.17 -8.88 3.54
N ALA A 143 -17.04 -8.07 4.61
CA ALA A 143 -16.57 -6.68 4.48
C ALA A 143 -15.13 -6.60 3.95
N VAL A 144 -14.24 -7.46 4.42
CA VAL A 144 -12.86 -7.54 3.93
C VAL A 144 -12.82 -7.97 2.47
N SER A 145 -13.58 -9.00 2.10
CA SER A 145 -13.63 -9.48 0.71
C SER A 145 -14.19 -8.44 -0.26
N GLU A 146 -15.24 -7.73 0.15
CA GLU A 146 -15.84 -6.64 -0.64
C GLU A 146 -14.86 -5.48 -0.82
N ALA A 147 -14.18 -5.07 0.25
CA ALA A 147 -13.19 -4.02 0.21
C ALA A 147 -12.00 -4.38 -0.70
N MET A 148 -11.52 -5.61 -0.64
CA MET A 148 -10.44 -6.10 -1.52
C MET A 148 -10.84 -6.10 -3.01
N ALA A 149 -12.11 -6.25 -3.30
CA ALA A 149 -12.64 -6.15 -4.67
C ALA A 149 -12.81 -4.69 -5.15
N ASN A 150 -12.78 -3.71 -4.25
CA ASN A 150 -13.00 -2.28 -4.54
C ASN A 150 -11.86 -1.41 -4.01
N PRO A 151 -10.61 -1.58 -4.49
CA PRO A 151 -9.49 -0.76 -4.07
C PRO A 151 -9.64 0.68 -4.59
N ARG A 152 -9.04 1.62 -3.85
CA ARG A 152 -8.96 3.03 -4.24
C ARG A 152 -7.54 3.58 -4.08
N THR A 153 -7.36 4.86 -4.30
CA THR A 153 -6.14 5.60 -3.96
C THR A 153 -6.23 6.20 -2.55
N ILE A 154 -5.10 6.65 -2.01
CA ILE A 154 -5.06 7.41 -0.76
C ILE A 154 -5.87 8.71 -0.93
N ASP A 155 -6.68 9.04 0.07
CA ASP A 155 -7.48 10.26 0.12
C ASP A 155 -6.61 11.43 0.61
N ALA A 156 -6.11 12.23 -0.32
CA ALA A 156 -5.25 13.36 -0.02
C ALA A 156 -5.92 14.41 0.88
N PRO A 157 -7.21 14.78 0.72
CA PRO A 157 -7.92 15.65 1.66
C PRO A 157 -7.90 15.16 3.12
N LEU A 158 -8.09 13.86 3.37
CA LEU A 158 -8.00 13.30 4.72
C LEU A 158 -6.57 13.36 5.28
N VAL A 159 -5.57 13.12 4.47
CA VAL A 159 -4.15 13.27 4.87
C VAL A 159 -3.86 14.72 5.23
N HIS A 160 -4.27 15.68 4.41
CA HIS A 160 -4.10 17.11 4.70
C HIS A 160 -4.82 17.53 5.97
N ALA A 161 -6.02 17.04 6.23
CA ALA A 161 -6.76 17.31 7.46
C ALA A 161 -6.05 16.76 8.71
N TYR A 162 -5.32 15.66 8.59
CA TYR A 162 -4.48 15.13 9.67
C TYR A 162 -3.22 15.98 9.87
N LEU A 163 -2.54 16.37 8.80
CA LEU A 163 -1.29 17.15 8.85
C LEU A 163 -1.49 18.60 9.33
N ALA A 164 -2.70 19.15 9.20
CA ALA A 164 -3.04 20.52 9.61
C ALA A 164 -3.24 20.72 11.13
N ARG A 165 -2.97 19.74 11.98
CA ARG A 165 -3.15 19.78 13.44
C ARG A 165 -1.96 20.32 14.19
#